data_59aded5c4bd60144657bb857c6ca3fca
#
_entry.id   59aded5c4bd60144657bb857c6ca3fca
#
_cell.length_a   1.000
_cell.length_b   1.000
_cell.length_c   1.000
_cell.angle_alpha   90.00
_cell.angle_beta   90.00
_cell.angle_gamma   90.00
#
_symmetry.space_group_name_H-M   'P 1'
#
loop_
_entity.id
_entity.type
_entity.pdbx_description
1 polymer ?
#
loop_
_entity_poly.entity_id
_entity_poly.type
_entity_poly.pdbx_seq_one_letter_code
_entity_poly.pdbx_strand_id
1 'polypeptide(L)'
;MDEAAEREFAEYFRARRDTVRRTAYLLCGDWHRADDHAQAAFVALHRNWRKIRDRAALDAWMRRTVVRAVVDESRRPWRRERSTAEHVDLVGVPAASDAVATRHALVDGLRAVPPRQRAVLVLRYLEGLDVAGTAAALGCTEGTVKSQTAHGLATLRATLGDALDDLRPAG
;
A
#
# COMPACT_ATOMS: atom_id res chain seq x y z
N MET A 1 -3.05 14.52 25.00
CA MET A 1 -1.64 14.48 24.63
C MET A 1 -1.05 15.79 25.13
N ASP A 2 0.21 15.84 25.57
CA ASP A 2 0.81 17.13 25.90
C ASP A 2 1.22 17.86 24.61
N GLU A 3 1.48 19.18 24.72
CA GLU A 3 1.74 20.04 23.58
C GLU A 3 2.97 19.62 22.76
N ALA A 4 3.99 19.06 23.42
CA ALA A 4 5.19 18.58 22.75
C ALA A 4 4.88 17.34 21.87
N ALA A 5 4.13 16.38 22.42
CA ALA A 5 3.72 15.19 21.70
C ALA A 5 2.74 15.50 20.54
N GLU A 6 1.90 16.54 20.70
CA GLU A 6 1.02 16.99 19.61
C GLU A 6 1.81 17.62 18.46
N ARG A 7 2.82 18.41 18.76
CA ARG A 7 3.71 18.98 17.72
C ARG A 7 4.46 17.86 16.99
N GLU A 8 5.04 16.92 17.71
CA GLU A 8 5.78 15.77 17.14
C GLU A 8 4.87 14.92 16.24
N PHE A 9 3.64 14.63 16.69
CA PHE A 9 2.65 13.92 15.87
C PHE A 9 2.29 14.73 14.61
N ALA A 10 2.06 16.02 14.72
CA ALA A 10 1.70 16.87 13.60
C ALA A 10 2.82 16.95 12.55
N GLU A 11 4.09 16.97 12.99
CA GLU A 11 5.25 16.90 12.09
C GLU A 11 5.31 15.57 11.35
N TYR A 12 5.15 14.45 12.06
CA TYR A 12 5.10 13.13 11.47
C TYR A 12 3.94 13.00 10.46
N PHE A 13 2.74 13.47 10.83
CA PHE A 13 1.57 13.47 9.96
C PHE A 13 1.84 14.23 8.66
N ARG A 14 2.36 15.47 8.73
CA ARG A 14 2.67 16.27 7.54
C ARG A 14 3.70 15.59 6.64
N ALA A 15 4.72 14.98 7.24
CA ALA A 15 5.79 14.31 6.49
C ALA A 15 5.32 13.00 5.82
N ARG A 16 4.33 12.31 6.38
CA ARG A 16 4.00 10.92 5.97
C ARG A 16 2.62 10.76 5.31
N ARG A 17 1.71 11.72 5.44
CA ARG A 17 0.32 11.59 4.96
C ARG A 17 0.24 11.15 3.50
N ASP A 18 1.02 11.77 2.62
CA ASP A 18 0.95 11.50 1.19
C ASP A 18 1.55 10.13 0.83
N THR A 19 2.61 9.72 1.53
CA THR A 19 3.20 8.39 1.39
C THR A 19 2.21 7.31 1.85
N VAL A 20 1.61 7.48 3.02
CA VAL A 20 0.63 6.53 3.58
C VAL A 20 -0.60 6.42 2.68
N ARG A 21 -1.11 7.54 2.20
CA ARG A 21 -2.23 7.60 1.26
C ARG A 21 -1.92 6.85 -0.05
N ARG A 22 -0.72 7.05 -0.59
CA ARG A 22 -0.26 6.38 -1.82
C ARG A 22 -0.13 4.87 -1.62
N THR A 23 0.46 4.43 -0.51
CA THR A 23 0.54 3.00 -0.17
C THR A 23 -0.85 2.38 -0.05
N ALA A 24 -1.79 3.05 0.62
CA ALA A 24 -3.17 2.60 0.70
C ALA A 24 -3.83 2.48 -0.68
N TYR A 25 -3.59 3.44 -1.58
CA TYR A 25 -4.09 3.41 -2.95
C TYR A 25 -3.55 2.23 -3.75
N LEU A 26 -2.26 1.96 -3.67
CA LEU A 26 -1.64 0.79 -4.34
C LEU A 26 -2.25 -0.53 -3.85
N LEU A 27 -2.64 -0.59 -2.59
CA LEU A 27 -3.25 -1.75 -1.97
C LEU A 27 -4.73 -1.94 -2.32
N CYS A 28 -5.53 -0.87 -2.38
CA CYS A 28 -6.98 -0.96 -2.58
C CYS A 28 -7.46 -0.53 -3.98
N GLY A 29 -6.64 0.22 -4.73
CA GLY A 29 -6.94 0.66 -6.09
C GLY A 29 -8.01 1.75 -6.21
N ASP A 30 -8.40 2.40 -5.11
CA ASP A 30 -9.45 3.41 -5.03
C ASP A 30 -9.03 4.53 -4.09
N TRP A 31 -9.07 5.81 -4.57
CA TRP A 31 -8.60 6.95 -3.79
C TRP A 31 -9.47 7.27 -2.58
N HIS A 32 -10.79 7.11 -2.67
CA HIS A 32 -11.68 7.37 -1.53
C HIS A 32 -11.43 6.35 -0.42
N ARG A 33 -11.29 5.09 -0.77
CA ARG A 33 -10.92 4.03 0.18
C ARG A 33 -9.51 4.22 0.73
N ALA A 34 -8.57 4.66 -0.10
CA ALA A 34 -7.21 4.96 0.33
C ALA A 34 -7.19 6.09 1.37
N ASP A 35 -7.98 7.15 1.15
CA ASP A 35 -8.13 8.24 2.11
C ASP A 35 -8.73 7.76 3.43
N ASP A 36 -9.78 6.93 3.39
CA ASP A 36 -10.39 6.35 4.57
C ASP A 36 -9.41 5.48 5.37
N HIS A 37 -8.65 4.62 4.69
CA HIS A 37 -7.64 3.78 5.33
C HIS A 37 -6.49 4.59 5.92
N ALA A 38 -5.99 5.58 5.19
CA ALA A 38 -4.94 6.48 5.68
C ALA A 38 -5.41 7.26 6.90
N GLN A 39 -6.60 7.85 6.85
CA GLN A 39 -7.20 8.58 7.97
C GLN A 39 -7.38 7.68 9.19
N ALA A 40 -7.96 6.49 9.02
CA ALA A 40 -8.14 5.53 10.11
C ALA A 40 -6.80 5.13 10.73
N ALA A 41 -5.76 4.92 9.92
CA ALA A 41 -4.42 4.60 10.40
C ALA A 41 -3.80 5.74 11.22
N PHE A 42 -3.94 7.00 10.78
CA PHE A 42 -3.46 8.15 11.55
C PHE A 42 -4.25 8.37 12.86
N VAL A 43 -5.56 8.15 12.85
CA VAL A 43 -6.37 8.17 14.08
C VAL A 43 -5.90 7.09 15.05
N ALA A 44 -5.65 5.88 14.56
CA ALA A 44 -5.12 4.79 15.38
C ALA A 44 -3.72 5.11 15.92
N LEU A 45 -2.85 5.73 15.10
CA LEU A 45 -1.53 6.19 15.53
C LEU A 45 -1.63 7.23 16.63
N HIS A 46 -2.49 8.25 16.46
CA HIS A 46 -2.71 9.30 17.46
C HIS A 46 -3.12 8.72 18.83
N ARG A 47 -4.06 7.75 18.81
CA ARG A 47 -4.50 7.06 20.04
C ARG A 47 -3.41 6.24 20.72
N ASN A 48 -2.43 5.77 19.94
CA ASN A 48 -1.32 4.96 20.42
C ASN A 48 0.00 5.72 20.54
N TRP A 49 0.03 7.03 20.27
CA TRP A 49 1.24 7.85 20.20
C TRP A 49 2.14 7.72 21.41
N ARG A 50 1.56 7.77 22.61
CA ARG A 50 2.31 7.63 23.88
C ARG A 50 2.83 6.23 24.13
N LYS A 51 2.20 5.20 23.55
CA LYS A 51 2.58 3.80 23.74
C LYS A 51 3.77 3.41 22.85
N ILE A 52 3.91 4.07 21.71
CA ILE A 52 4.99 3.82 20.76
C ILE A 52 6.18 4.69 21.16
N ARG A 53 7.03 4.15 22.05
CA ARG A 53 8.20 4.88 22.56
C ARG A 53 9.32 5.01 21.52
N ASP A 54 9.48 3.99 20.67
CA ASP A 54 10.46 3.99 19.60
C ASP A 54 9.90 4.70 18.36
N ARG A 55 10.37 5.92 18.12
CA ARG A 55 9.95 6.72 16.95
C ARG A 55 10.48 6.16 15.63
N ALA A 56 11.56 5.40 15.65
CA ALA A 56 12.06 4.72 14.46
C ALA A 56 11.11 3.59 13.99
N ALA A 57 10.27 3.07 14.88
CA ALA A 57 9.27 2.05 14.55
C ALA A 57 7.97 2.60 13.95
N LEU A 58 7.78 3.94 13.89
CA LEU A 58 6.52 4.55 13.45
C LEU A 58 6.15 4.17 12.01
N ASP A 59 7.09 4.21 11.08
CA ASP A 59 6.84 3.87 9.68
C ASP A 59 6.45 2.39 9.52
N ALA A 60 7.10 1.50 10.25
CA ALA A 60 6.76 0.07 10.25
C ALA A 60 5.39 -0.18 10.88
N TRP A 61 5.07 0.52 11.95
CA TRP A 61 3.77 0.44 12.62
C TRP A 61 2.65 0.94 11.69
N MET A 62 2.84 2.10 11.07
CA MET A 62 1.89 2.70 10.14
C MET A 62 1.64 1.80 8.93
N ARG A 63 2.69 1.31 8.30
CA ARG A 63 2.62 0.38 7.18
C ARG A 63 1.82 -0.87 7.53
N ARG A 64 2.11 -1.51 8.66
CA ARG A 64 1.38 -2.68 9.14
C ARG A 64 -0.10 -2.38 9.37
N THR A 65 -0.41 -1.22 9.93
CA THR A 65 -1.80 -0.81 10.21
C THR A 65 -2.59 -0.64 8.93
N VAL A 66 -2.05 0.07 7.94
CA VAL A 66 -2.71 0.29 6.64
C VAL A 66 -2.89 -1.03 5.88
N VAL A 67 -1.83 -1.83 5.78
CA VAL A 67 -1.89 -3.10 5.03
C VAL A 67 -2.92 -4.04 5.64
N ARG A 68 -2.93 -4.20 6.95
CA ARG A 68 -3.92 -5.04 7.64
C ARG A 68 -5.33 -4.53 7.44
N ALA A 69 -5.57 -3.23 7.56
CA ALA A 69 -6.89 -2.64 7.35
C ALA A 69 -7.43 -2.94 5.95
N VAL A 70 -6.60 -2.75 4.90
CA VAL A 70 -7.01 -3.02 3.52
C VAL A 70 -7.24 -4.52 3.28
N VAL A 71 -6.35 -5.38 3.74
CA VAL A 71 -6.49 -6.84 3.57
C VAL A 71 -7.71 -7.38 4.33
N ASP A 72 -7.96 -6.92 5.55
CA ASP A 72 -9.10 -7.35 6.35
C ASP A 72 -10.42 -6.86 5.75
N GLU A 73 -10.45 -5.64 5.22
CA GLU A 73 -11.62 -5.12 4.50
C GLU A 73 -11.95 -5.97 3.28
N SER A 74 -10.94 -6.40 2.52
CA SER A 74 -11.12 -7.20 1.30
C SER A 74 -11.77 -8.57 1.57
N ARG A 75 -11.72 -9.06 2.81
CA ARG A 75 -12.33 -10.32 3.22
C ARG A 75 -13.83 -10.21 3.51
N ARG A 76 -14.38 -9.00 3.62
CA ARG A 76 -15.78 -8.79 3.95
C ARG A 76 -16.66 -9.00 2.71
N PRO A 77 -17.66 -9.94 2.72
CA PRO A 77 -18.40 -10.36 1.53
C PRO A 77 -19.14 -9.22 0.82
N TRP A 78 -19.72 -8.27 1.58
CA TRP A 78 -20.55 -7.18 1.06
C TRP A 78 -19.76 -6.09 0.29
N ARG A 79 -18.42 -6.10 0.33
CA ARG A 79 -17.58 -5.15 -0.40
C ARG A 79 -17.05 -5.68 -1.74
N ARG A 80 -17.20 -6.98 -2.02
CA ARG A 80 -16.86 -7.55 -3.33
C ARG A 80 -17.72 -6.99 -4.46
N GLU A 81 -18.94 -6.53 -4.17
CA GLU A 81 -19.90 -6.02 -5.16
C GLU A 81 -19.68 -4.55 -5.55
N ARG A 82 -18.83 -3.78 -4.84
CA ARG A 82 -18.59 -2.35 -5.10
C ARG A 82 -17.29 -2.02 -5.83
N SER A 83 -16.58 -3.01 -6.34
CA SER A 83 -15.38 -2.77 -7.15
C SER A 83 -15.73 -2.45 -8.60
N THR A 84 -16.53 -1.41 -8.81
CA THR A 84 -16.68 -0.79 -10.12
C THR A 84 -15.71 0.39 -10.19
N ALA A 85 -14.77 0.27 -11.11
CA ALA A 85 -13.70 1.21 -11.33
C ALA A 85 -14.24 2.60 -11.71
N GLU A 86 -14.13 3.58 -10.82
CA GLU A 86 -14.00 4.96 -11.26
C GLU A 86 -12.51 5.24 -11.49
N HIS A 87 -12.18 5.48 -12.75
CA HIS A 87 -10.90 6.05 -13.13
C HIS A 87 -10.85 7.47 -12.56
N VAL A 88 -10.15 7.66 -11.47
CA VAL A 88 -9.84 9.00 -10.96
C VAL A 88 -8.39 9.28 -11.29
N ASP A 89 -8.20 10.34 -12.09
CA ASP A 89 -6.90 10.86 -12.48
C ASP A 89 -5.96 11.01 -11.29
N LEU A 90 -4.73 10.53 -11.46
CA LEU A 90 -3.60 10.82 -10.58
C LEU A 90 -3.24 12.31 -10.71
N VAL A 91 -4.03 13.18 -10.09
CA VAL A 91 -3.74 14.61 -10.03
C VAL A 91 -2.55 14.81 -9.10
N GLY A 92 -1.44 15.29 -9.65
CA GLY A 92 -0.39 15.91 -8.86
C GLY A 92 1.06 15.51 -9.14
N VAL A 93 1.41 14.95 -10.32
CA VAL A 93 2.82 14.89 -10.76
C VAL A 93 2.87 15.22 -12.25
N PRO A 94 3.53 16.31 -12.67
CA PRO A 94 3.88 16.51 -14.07
C PRO A 94 4.97 15.48 -14.40
N ALA A 95 4.57 14.37 -15.00
CA ALA A 95 5.46 13.38 -15.54
C ALA A 95 5.28 13.33 -17.06
N ALA A 96 6.35 13.08 -17.80
CA ALA A 96 6.29 12.78 -19.21
C ALA A 96 5.20 11.72 -19.48
N SER A 97 4.46 11.83 -20.57
CA SER A 97 3.27 11.04 -20.89
C SER A 97 3.45 9.52 -20.70
N ASP A 98 4.64 9.00 -20.99
CA ASP A 98 4.97 7.57 -20.89
C ASP A 98 5.04 7.08 -19.44
N ALA A 99 5.58 7.88 -18.52
CA ALA A 99 5.66 7.52 -17.09
C ALA A 99 4.27 7.51 -16.42
N VAL A 100 3.34 8.35 -16.87
CA VAL A 100 1.95 8.35 -16.39
C VAL A 100 1.21 7.12 -16.91
N ALA A 101 1.32 6.79 -18.19
CA ALA A 101 0.73 5.61 -18.78
C ALA A 101 1.23 4.33 -18.10
N THR A 102 2.54 4.24 -17.83
CA THR A 102 3.18 3.13 -17.12
C THR A 102 2.63 2.98 -15.69
N ARG A 103 2.42 4.08 -14.98
CA ARG A 103 1.84 4.03 -13.61
C ARG A 103 0.38 3.56 -13.64
N HIS A 104 -0.42 4.02 -14.59
CA HIS A 104 -1.81 3.57 -14.73
C HIS A 104 -1.86 2.08 -15.04
N ALA A 105 -1.06 1.60 -15.98
CA ALA A 105 -0.97 0.18 -16.30
C ALA A 105 -0.57 -0.67 -15.08
N LEU A 106 0.40 -0.21 -14.28
CA LEU A 106 0.80 -0.90 -13.05
C LEU A 106 -0.34 -0.98 -12.03
N VAL A 107 -1.04 0.12 -11.80
CA VAL A 107 -2.18 0.15 -10.86
C VAL A 107 -3.30 -0.76 -11.34
N ASP A 108 -3.63 -0.74 -12.63
CA ASP A 108 -4.65 -1.60 -13.22
C ASP A 108 -4.22 -3.08 -13.13
N GLY A 109 -2.96 -3.38 -13.40
CA GLY A 109 -2.40 -4.71 -13.20
C GLY A 109 -2.49 -5.18 -11.75
N LEU A 110 -2.14 -4.32 -10.79
CA LEU A 110 -2.25 -4.62 -9.37
C LEU A 110 -3.70 -4.84 -8.92
N ARG A 111 -4.69 -4.16 -9.52
CA ARG A 111 -6.11 -4.39 -9.24
C ARG A 111 -6.57 -5.80 -9.61
N ALA A 112 -6.00 -6.38 -10.65
CA ALA A 112 -6.30 -7.75 -11.07
C ALA A 112 -5.69 -8.81 -10.14
N VAL A 113 -4.66 -8.45 -9.36
CA VAL A 113 -4.02 -9.36 -8.40
C VAL A 113 -4.90 -9.49 -7.14
N PRO A 114 -5.14 -10.70 -6.62
CA PRO A 114 -5.88 -10.90 -5.37
C PRO A 114 -5.28 -10.08 -4.21
N PRO A 115 -6.10 -9.55 -3.28
CA PRO A 115 -5.66 -8.55 -2.29
C PRO A 115 -4.45 -8.96 -1.45
N ARG A 116 -4.35 -10.22 -1.00
CA ARG A 116 -3.19 -10.68 -0.21
C ARG A 116 -1.92 -10.77 -1.04
N GLN A 117 -2.03 -11.26 -2.27
CA GLN A 117 -0.91 -11.32 -3.21
C GLN A 117 -0.46 -9.89 -3.58
N ARG A 118 -1.42 -9.00 -3.85
CA ARG A 118 -1.16 -7.57 -4.10
C ARG A 118 -0.42 -6.93 -2.94
N ALA A 119 -0.84 -7.16 -1.70
CA ALA A 119 -0.17 -6.64 -0.51
C ALA A 119 1.29 -7.10 -0.43
N VAL A 120 1.56 -8.37 -0.72
CA VAL A 120 2.94 -8.89 -0.79
C VAL A 120 3.76 -8.16 -1.85
N LEU A 121 3.21 -7.97 -3.07
CA LEU A 121 3.92 -7.30 -4.16
C LEU A 121 4.21 -5.83 -3.81
N VAL A 122 3.22 -5.11 -3.28
CA VAL A 122 3.39 -3.71 -2.85
C VAL A 122 4.48 -3.59 -1.79
N LEU A 123 4.44 -4.42 -0.75
CA LEU A 123 5.41 -4.35 0.34
C LEU A 123 6.83 -4.69 -0.13
N ARG A 124 6.97 -5.70 -0.98
CA ARG A 124 8.29 -6.15 -1.44
C ARG A 124 8.92 -5.24 -2.48
N TYR A 125 8.15 -4.85 -3.49
CA TYR A 125 8.70 -4.18 -4.68
C TYR A 125 8.52 -2.67 -4.66
N LEU A 126 7.53 -2.14 -3.98
CA LEU A 126 7.26 -0.71 -3.93
C LEU A 126 7.68 -0.08 -2.60
N GLU A 127 7.52 -0.81 -1.49
CA GLU A 127 7.96 -0.38 -0.16
C GLU A 127 9.36 -0.89 0.21
N GLY A 128 9.94 -1.77 -0.61
CA GLY A 128 11.32 -2.24 -0.45
C GLY A 128 11.56 -3.18 0.74
N LEU A 129 10.53 -3.85 1.27
CA LEU A 129 10.72 -4.81 2.35
C LEU A 129 11.30 -6.13 1.82
N ASP A 130 12.14 -6.75 2.64
CA ASP A 130 12.55 -8.12 2.43
C ASP A 130 11.44 -9.12 2.78
N VAL A 131 11.70 -10.41 2.61
CA VAL A 131 10.73 -11.49 2.89
C VAL A 131 10.32 -11.48 4.37
N ALA A 132 11.28 -11.35 5.27
CA ALA A 132 11.04 -11.34 6.72
C ALA A 132 10.21 -10.13 7.16
N GLY A 133 10.56 -8.93 6.69
CA GLY A 133 9.82 -7.70 6.96
C GLY A 133 8.39 -7.74 6.41
N THR A 134 8.20 -8.31 5.22
CA THR A 134 6.87 -8.51 4.62
C THR A 134 6.03 -9.50 5.45
N ALA A 135 6.62 -10.62 5.86
CA ALA A 135 5.97 -11.61 6.72
C ALA A 135 5.52 -10.99 8.05
N ALA A 136 6.39 -10.21 8.69
CA ALA A 136 6.07 -9.47 9.92
C ALA A 136 4.93 -8.46 9.73
N ALA A 137 4.95 -7.70 8.62
CA ALA A 137 3.90 -6.72 8.31
C ALA A 137 2.53 -7.38 8.09
N LEU A 138 2.49 -8.53 7.39
CA LEU A 138 1.27 -9.26 7.06
C LEU A 138 0.82 -10.24 8.16
N GLY A 139 1.68 -10.54 9.14
CA GLY A 139 1.41 -11.55 10.17
C GLY A 139 1.30 -12.96 9.60
N CYS A 140 2.19 -13.32 8.69
CA CYS A 140 2.27 -14.64 8.06
C CYS A 140 3.70 -15.18 8.06
N THR A 141 3.90 -16.40 7.54
CA THR A 141 5.23 -17.01 7.43
C THR A 141 5.98 -16.50 6.19
N GLU A 142 7.30 -16.60 6.21
CA GLU A 142 8.13 -16.29 5.04
C GLU A 142 7.81 -17.21 3.84
N GLY A 143 7.48 -18.47 4.10
CA GLY A 143 7.01 -19.41 3.08
C GLY A 143 5.73 -18.91 2.40
N THR A 144 4.79 -18.37 3.17
CA THR A 144 3.57 -17.74 2.64
C THR A 144 3.91 -16.52 1.78
N VAL A 145 4.85 -15.67 2.21
CA VAL A 145 5.30 -14.51 1.41
C VAL A 145 5.87 -14.98 0.07
N LYS A 146 6.74 -16.00 0.07
CA LYS A 146 7.35 -16.52 -1.16
C LYS A 146 6.30 -17.09 -2.13
N SER A 147 5.35 -17.89 -1.64
CA SER A 147 4.29 -18.44 -2.48
C SER A 147 3.35 -17.37 -3.01
N GLN A 148 2.93 -16.41 -2.17
CA GLN A 148 2.08 -15.29 -2.59
C GLN A 148 2.81 -14.36 -3.58
N THR A 149 4.13 -14.19 -3.46
CA THR A 149 4.95 -13.46 -4.43
C THR A 149 4.89 -14.14 -5.80
N ALA A 150 5.13 -15.45 -5.86
CA ALA A 150 5.12 -16.20 -7.10
C ALA A 150 3.74 -16.13 -7.80
N HIS A 151 2.66 -16.38 -7.08
CA HIS A 151 1.30 -16.29 -7.61
C HIS A 151 0.93 -14.86 -8.05
N GLY A 152 1.26 -13.85 -7.23
CA GLY A 152 0.99 -12.45 -7.55
C GLY A 152 1.73 -11.98 -8.80
N LEU A 153 3.01 -12.35 -8.96
CA LEU A 153 3.78 -12.03 -10.16
C LEU A 153 3.22 -12.73 -11.40
N ALA A 154 2.78 -14.00 -11.27
CA ALA A 154 2.16 -14.72 -12.38
C ALA A 154 0.87 -14.03 -12.85
N THR A 155 0.01 -13.63 -11.92
CA THR A 155 -1.22 -12.86 -12.23
C THR A 155 -0.89 -11.51 -12.86
N LEU A 156 0.08 -10.78 -12.30
CA LEU A 156 0.47 -9.47 -12.81
C LEU A 156 1.04 -9.56 -14.24
N ARG A 157 1.89 -10.55 -14.52
CA ARG A 157 2.41 -10.82 -15.86
C ARG A 157 1.29 -11.18 -16.85
N ALA A 158 0.35 -12.01 -16.45
CA ALA A 158 -0.79 -12.35 -17.30
C ALA A 158 -1.67 -11.14 -17.64
N THR A 159 -1.75 -10.16 -16.74
CA THR A 159 -2.56 -8.94 -16.93
C THR A 159 -1.83 -7.89 -17.75
N LEU A 160 -0.54 -7.67 -17.50
CA LEU A 160 0.25 -6.62 -18.14
C LEU A 160 0.90 -7.08 -19.45
N GLY A 161 1.08 -8.40 -19.67
CA GLY A 161 1.73 -8.92 -20.85
C GLY A 161 3.10 -8.28 -21.10
N ASP A 162 3.34 -7.86 -22.34
CA ASP A 162 4.61 -7.26 -22.76
C ASP A 162 4.90 -5.90 -22.10
N ALA A 163 3.90 -5.23 -21.53
CA ALA A 163 4.11 -3.97 -20.81
C ALA A 163 5.01 -4.09 -19.57
N LEU A 164 5.23 -5.32 -19.07
CA LEU A 164 6.19 -5.57 -17.98
C LEU A 164 7.65 -5.51 -18.43
N ASP A 165 7.93 -5.82 -19.68
CA ASP A 165 9.31 -5.78 -20.20
C ASP A 165 9.79 -4.32 -20.34
N ASP A 166 8.86 -3.39 -20.59
CA ASP A 166 9.12 -1.94 -20.62
C ASP A 166 9.34 -1.35 -19.21
N LEU A 167 8.90 -2.05 -18.15
CA LEU A 167 9.04 -1.65 -16.74
C LEU A 167 10.34 -2.14 -16.09
N ARG A 168 11.13 -2.97 -16.77
CA ARG A 168 12.45 -3.41 -16.25
C ARG A 168 13.37 -2.18 -16.18
N PRO A 169 13.94 -1.88 -15.00
CA PRO A 169 14.99 -0.88 -14.94
C PRO A 169 16.10 -1.32 -15.88
N ALA A 170 16.54 -0.41 -16.74
CA ALA A 170 17.73 -0.62 -17.54
C ALA A 170 18.85 -1.03 -16.60
N GLY A 171 19.39 -2.22 -16.81
CA GLY A 171 20.36 -2.89 -15.94
C GLY A 171 21.63 -2.08 -15.68
#